data_9db49a564f2196db5833b1a95ffb0737
#
_entry.id   9db49a564f2196db5833b1a95ffb0737
#
_cell.length_a   1.000
_cell.length_b   1.000
_cell.length_c   1.000
_cell.angle_alpha   90.00
_cell.angle_beta   90.00
_cell.angle_gamma   90.00
#
_symmetry.space_group_name_H-M   'P 1'
#
loop_
_entity.id
_entity.type
_entity.pdbx_description
1 polymer ?
#
loop_
_entity_poly.entity_id
_entity_poly.type
_entity_poly.pdbx_seq_one_letter_code
_entity_poly.pdbx_strand_id
1 'polypeptide(L)'
;MANPKSSGSEELSPEQQKFAEVKQQQKSQEAAAGSGYRSDQGTFRKSGRQQKEEVKAARKAAKPEPEPVTRREFLNYAWGAALGIVLVETGIASFLFALPRFKEGEFGGIFDLGTASSMPEIGAVPVQNLDGAFWLVNDPDGVRSLYRVCTHLGCLYEWKDQTSRFECPCHGSKFEHDGQFIEGPAPRSLDQFAMYSEKNGQVMDEITAGGEALPLTDPEAHIWADTGKKLLGPAT
;
A
#
# COMPACT_ATOMS: atom_id res chain seq x y z
N MET A 1 29.17 61.00 21.63
CA MET A 1 27.75 61.27 21.89
C MET A 1 27.09 59.94 22.19
N ALA A 2 26.71 59.74 23.43
CA ALA A 2 26.22 58.48 23.98
C ALA A 2 24.69 58.33 23.73
N ASN A 3 24.23 57.14 23.38
CA ASN A 3 22.81 56.78 23.25
C ASN A 3 22.40 55.94 24.47
N PRO A 4 21.39 56.30 25.25
CA PRO A 4 20.99 55.57 26.45
C PRO A 4 20.06 54.39 26.08
N LYS A 5 20.34 53.25 26.68
CA LYS A 5 19.47 52.04 26.65
C LYS A 5 18.19 52.34 27.45
N SER A 6 17.03 52.16 26.80
CA SER A 6 15.74 52.09 27.48
C SER A 6 15.52 50.68 27.98
N SER A 7 15.42 50.50 29.29
CA SER A 7 14.98 49.30 29.96
C SER A 7 13.46 49.20 29.85
N GLY A 8 12.93 48.33 28.96
CA GLY A 8 11.55 47.96 28.95
C GLY A 8 11.30 46.85 30.01
N SER A 9 10.54 47.17 31.02
CA SER A 9 9.98 46.20 31.96
C SER A 9 8.88 45.41 31.23
N GLU A 10 9.17 44.17 30.91
CA GLU A 10 8.21 43.24 30.32
C GLU A 10 7.19 42.86 31.40
N GLU A 11 5.97 43.41 31.34
CA GLU A 11 4.85 43.00 32.16
C GLU A 11 4.43 41.60 31.73
N LEU A 12 4.56 40.62 32.65
CA LEU A 12 4.13 39.25 32.47
C LEU A 12 2.61 39.14 32.25
N SER A 13 2.19 38.34 31.29
CA SER A 13 0.77 38.09 31.01
C SER A 13 0.03 37.52 32.22
N PRO A 14 -1.32 37.71 32.34
CA PRO A 14 -2.10 37.20 33.48
C PRO A 14 -1.97 35.73 33.74
N GLU A 15 -1.74 34.90 32.71
CA GLU A 15 -1.47 33.49 32.85
C GLU A 15 -0.09 33.18 33.42
N GLN A 16 0.93 33.92 33.02
CA GLN A 16 2.28 33.79 33.54
C GLN A 16 2.38 34.22 35.00
N GLN A 17 1.60 35.22 35.43
CA GLN A 17 1.50 35.63 36.82
C GLN A 17 0.87 34.57 37.70
N LYS A 18 -0.23 33.93 37.27
CA LYS A 18 -0.85 32.78 37.97
C LYS A 18 0.12 31.61 38.11
N PHE A 19 0.88 31.29 37.06
CA PHE A 19 1.85 30.19 37.09
C PHE A 19 3.03 30.49 38.06
N ALA A 20 3.44 31.74 38.17
CA ALA A 20 4.45 32.17 39.12
C ALA A 20 3.97 32.09 40.58
N GLU A 21 2.71 32.48 40.85
CA GLU A 21 2.07 32.35 42.18
C GLU A 21 1.95 30.89 42.64
N VAL A 22 1.50 30.00 41.76
CA VAL A 22 1.41 28.57 42.08
C VAL A 22 2.79 27.94 42.39
N LYS A 23 3.82 28.32 41.62
CA LYS A 23 5.19 27.88 41.90
C LYS A 23 5.74 28.43 43.21
N GLN A 24 5.38 29.67 43.58
CA GLN A 24 5.80 30.29 44.81
C GLN A 24 5.08 29.65 46.03
N GLN A 25 3.81 29.27 45.91
CA GLN A 25 3.07 28.53 46.91
C GLN A 25 3.60 27.10 47.10
N GLN A 26 3.98 26.43 46.06
CA GLN A 26 4.63 25.10 46.13
C GLN A 26 5.98 25.19 46.85
N LYS A 27 6.80 26.20 46.55
CA LYS A 27 8.11 26.38 47.17
C LYS A 27 8.02 26.76 48.64
N SER A 28 6.99 27.51 49.06
CA SER A 28 6.72 27.83 50.47
C SER A 28 6.20 26.63 51.24
N GLN A 29 5.42 25.72 50.63
CA GLN A 29 4.96 24.43 51.24
C GLN A 29 6.14 23.47 51.39
N GLU A 30 7.05 23.40 50.44
CA GLU A 30 8.28 22.56 50.56
C GLU A 30 9.23 23.10 51.64
N ALA A 31 9.34 24.42 51.77
CA ALA A 31 10.16 25.05 52.83
C ALA A 31 9.58 24.89 54.21
N ALA A 32 8.26 24.86 54.34
CA ALA A 32 7.56 24.60 55.63
C ALA A 32 7.66 23.11 56.05
N ALA A 33 7.75 22.19 55.08
CA ALA A 33 7.93 20.78 55.34
C ALA A 33 9.34 20.37 55.76
N GLY A 34 10.35 21.26 55.58
CA GLY A 34 11.78 20.99 55.87
C GLY A 34 12.25 21.41 57.26
N SER A 35 11.44 22.10 58.08
CA SER A 35 11.83 22.59 59.42
C SER A 35 11.09 21.91 60.57
N GLY A 36 11.37 20.64 60.78
CA GLY A 36 10.81 19.89 61.88
C GLY A 36 11.69 18.75 62.31
N TYR A 37 12.96 19.08 62.70
CA TYR A 37 13.76 18.10 63.43
C TYR A 37 13.30 18.09 64.91
N ARG A 38 12.55 17.07 65.27
CA ARG A 38 12.33 16.71 66.65
C ARG A 38 12.66 15.22 66.86
N SER A 39 13.76 14.99 67.57
CA SER A 39 14.16 13.70 68.10
C SER A 39 13.13 13.27 69.12
N ASP A 40 12.49 12.14 69.00
CA ASP A 40 12.51 11.02 69.96
C ASP A 40 11.54 9.91 69.54
N GLN A 41 11.91 8.70 69.90
CA GLN A 41 11.18 7.41 69.97
C GLN A 41 11.08 6.61 68.67
N GLY A 42 11.86 5.50 68.71
CA GLY A 42 11.92 4.35 67.83
C GLY A 42 10.66 3.92 67.11
N THR A 43 10.46 4.47 65.91
CA THR A 43 9.57 3.85 64.94
C THR A 43 10.40 3.16 63.89
N PHE A 44 10.30 1.85 63.88
CA PHE A 44 10.92 0.94 62.88
C PHE A 44 10.67 1.48 61.48
N ARG A 45 11.73 1.96 60.82
CA ARG A 45 11.62 2.49 59.45
C ARG A 45 11.19 1.39 58.52
N LYS A 46 9.95 1.36 58.12
CA LYS A 46 9.39 0.38 57.21
C LYS A 46 10.22 0.33 55.93
N SER A 47 10.57 -0.87 55.47
CA SER A 47 11.38 -1.05 54.26
C SER A 47 10.70 -0.42 53.06
N GLY A 48 11.46 0.10 52.09
CA GLY A 48 10.90 0.78 50.90
C GLY A 48 9.93 -0.10 50.09
N ARG A 49 9.96 -1.41 50.32
CA ARG A 49 9.02 -2.40 49.76
C ARG A 49 7.65 -2.33 50.43
N GLN A 50 7.64 -2.22 51.77
CA GLN A 50 6.41 -2.09 52.56
C GLN A 50 5.72 -0.76 52.31
N GLN A 51 6.46 0.33 52.14
CA GLN A 51 5.87 1.64 51.75
C GLN A 51 5.25 1.59 50.35
N LYS A 52 5.90 0.92 49.38
CA LYS A 52 5.31 0.76 48.02
C LYS A 52 4.04 -0.08 48.03
N GLU A 53 3.95 -1.10 48.88
CA GLU A 53 2.76 -1.95 49.04
C GLU A 53 1.63 -1.20 49.71
N GLU A 54 1.92 -0.41 50.76
CA GLU A 54 0.92 0.46 51.43
C GLU A 54 0.38 1.55 50.47
N VAL A 55 1.22 2.19 49.71
CA VAL A 55 0.81 3.18 48.69
C VAL A 55 -0.03 2.53 47.57
N LYS A 56 0.31 1.30 47.18
CA LYS A 56 -0.46 0.53 46.18
C LYS A 56 -1.80 0.07 46.75
N ALA A 57 -1.84 -0.34 48.03
CA ALA A 57 -3.05 -0.71 48.73
C ALA A 57 -3.95 0.52 48.96
N ALA A 58 -3.40 1.66 49.39
CA ALA A 58 -4.12 2.92 49.53
C ALA A 58 -4.71 3.44 48.21
N ARG A 59 -3.93 3.32 47.09
CA ARG A 59 -4.44 3.65 45.73
C ARG A 59 -5.58 2.70 45.30
N LYS A 60 -5.52 1.43 45.68
CA LYS A 60 -6.56 0.44 45.37
C LYS A 60 -7.82 0.67 46.22
N ALA A 61 -7.65 1.07 47.48
CA ALA A 61 -8.75 1.42 48.40
C ALA A 61 -9.41 2.79 48.07
N ALA A 62 -8.61 3.72 47.48
CA ALA A 62 -9.09 5.04 47.04
C ALA A 62 -9.76 5.04 45.66
N LYS A 63 -9.88 3.87 45.00
CA LYS A 63 -10.61 3.77 43.76
C LYS A 63 -12.11 3.84 44.10
N PRO A 64 -12.83 4.89 43.65
CA PRO A 64 -14.26 4.99 43.94
C PRO A 64 -14.95 3.73 43.38
N GLU A 65 -15.85 3.14 44.18
CA GLU A 65 -16.72 2.09 43.65
C GLU A 65 -17.49 2.65 42.46
N PRO A 66 -17.53 1.89 41.33
CA PRO A 66 -18.27 2.34 40.18
C PRO A 66 -19.74 2.54 40.56
N GLU A 67 -20.23 3.76 40.39
CA GLU A 67 -21.63 4.06 40.58
C GLU A 67 -22.48 3.18 39.66
N PRO A 68 -23.66 2.69 40.14
CA PRO A 68 -24.50 1.85 39.31
C PRO A 68 -24.96 2.62 38.07
N VAL A 69 -24.64 2.09 36.91
CA VAL A 69 -24.99 2.70 35.63
C VAL A 69 -26.50 2.75 35.46
N THR A 70 -27.04 3.93 35.18
CA THR A 70 -28.48 4.09 34.91
C THR A 70 -28.86 3.44 33.58
N ARG A 71 -30.15 3.04 33.43
CA ARG A 71 -30.65 2.46 32.15
C ARG A 71 -30.38 3.36 30.94
N ARG A 72 -30.44 4.68 31.12
CA ARG A 72 -30.18 5.65 30.06
C ARG A 72 -28.70 5.68 29.67
N GLU A 73 -27.83 5.66 30.64
CA GLU A 73 -26.37 5.61 30.39
C GLU A 73 -25.98 4.30 29.75
N PHE A 74 -26.53 3.17 30.19
CA PHE A 74 -26.31 1.88 29.58
C PHE A 74 -26.71 1.88 28.09
N LEU A 75 -27.90 2.40 27.78
CA LEU A 75 -28.35 2.50 26.39
C LEU A 75 -27.42 3.41 25.54
N ASN A 76 -26.97 4.53 26.09
CA ASN A 76 -26.02 5.42 25.38
C ASN A 76 -24.70 4.73 25.14
N TYR A 77 -24.16 3.99 26.12
CA TYR A 77 -22.93 3.23 25.91
C TYR A 77 -23.12 2.07 24.93
N ALA A 78 -24.24 1.37 24.99
CA ALA A 78 -24.56 0.28 24.06
C ALA A 78 -24.67 0.78 22.62
N TRP A 79 -25.37 1.90 22.38
CA TRP A 79 -25.46 2.53 21.09
C TRP A 79 -24.10 3.06 20.61
N GLY A 80 -23.35 3.72 21.49
CA GLY A 80 -22.01 4.22 21.17
C GLY A 80 -21.05 3.08 20.78
N ALA A 81 -21.10 1.96 21.52
CA ALA A 81 -20.31 0.78 21.22
C ALA A 81 -20.71 0.14 19.87
N ALA A 82 -22.02 -0.02 19.63
CA ALA A 82 -22.53 -0.58 18.37
C ALA A 82 -22.11 0.28 17.17
N LEU A 83 -22.30 1.60 17.25
CA LEU A 83 -21.85 2.53 16.18
C LEU A 83 -20.35 2.50 16.02
N GLY A 84 -19.58 2.43 17.11
CA GLY A 84 -18.12 2.32 17.08
C GLY A 84 -17.65 1.08 16.32
N ILE A 85 -18.25 -0.07 16.59
CA ILE A 85 -17.96 -1.33 15.89
C ILE A 85 -18.23 -1.19 14.39
N VAL A 86 -19.43 -0.72 14.02
CA VAL A 86 -19.81 -0.54 12.61
C VAL A 86 -18.83 0.40 11.88
N LEU A 87 -18.44 1.51 12.50
CA LEU A 87 -17.49 2.46 11.90
C LEU A 87 -16.09 1.84 11.73
N VAL A 88 -15.63 1.08 12.72
CA VAL A 88 -14.32 0.40 12.63
C VAL A 88 -14.34 -0.67 11.55
N GLU A 89 -15.37 -1.52 11.52
CA GLU A 89 -15.48 -2.58 10.50
C GLU A 89 -15.60 -1.99 9.10
N THR A 90 -16.43 -0.96 8.91
CA THR A 90 -16.58 -0.28 7.63
C THR A 90 -15.27 0.41 7.22
N GLY A 91 -14.59 1.05 8.17
CA GLY A 91 -13.29 1.68 7.93
C GLY A 91 -12.22 0.68 7.50
N ILE A 92 -12.13 -0.45 8.19
CA ILE A 92 -11.21 -1.54 7.84
C ILE A 92 -11.55 -2.12 6.46
N ALA A 93 -12.82 -2.43 6.21
CA ALA A 93 -13.26 -2.97 4.93
C ALA A 93 -12.95 -2.01 3.77
N SER A 94 -13.26 -0.72 3.94
CA SER A 94 -12.97 0.32 2.94
C SER A 94 -11.47 0.49 2.71
N PHE A 95 -10.66 0.47 3.78
CA PHE A 95 -9.21 0.53 3.67
C PHE A 95 -8.64 -0.67 2.93
N LEU A 96 -9.07 -1.90 3.28
CA LEU A 96 -8.63 -3.11 2.60
C LEU A 96 -9.09 -3.17 1.13
N PHE A 97 -10.25 -2.60 0.82
CA PHE A 97 -10.73 -2.49 -0.55
C PHE A 97 -9.93 -1.47 -1.37
N ALA A 98 -9.51 -0.37 -0.75
CA ALA A 98 -8.71 0.68 -1.40
C ALA A 98 -7.24 0.28 -1.62
N LEU A 99 -6.74 -0.72 -0.89
CA LEU A 99 -5.38 -1.22 -1.12
C LEU A 99 -5.34 -2.08 -2.38
N PRO A 100 -4.49 -1.75 -3.36
CA PRO A 100 -4.29 -2.60 -4.53
C PRO A 100 -3.74 -3.95 -4.07
N ARG A 101 -4.47 -5.02 -4.38
CA ARG A 101 -4.07 -6.40 -4.08
C ARG A 101 -3.42 -7.00 -5.32
N PHE A 102 -2.28 -6.47 -5.71
CA PHE A 102 -1.47 -7.12 -6.74
C PHE A 102 -0.71 -8.28 -6.06
N LYS A 103 -0.98 -9.50 -6.51
CA LYS A 103 -0.14 -10.66 -6.21
C LYS A 103 0.90 -10.78 -7.31
N GLU A 104 2.05 -11.37 -6.96
CA GLU A 104 2.99 -11.82 -8.00
C GLU A 104 2.20 -12.65 -9.02
N GLY A 105 2.28 -12.26 -10.31
CA GLY A 105 1.51 -12.87 -11.37
C GLY A 105 0.17 -12.18 -11.74
N GLU A 106 -0.29 -11.16 -11.01
CA GLU A 106 -1.44 -10.35 -11.44
C GLU A 106 -1.01 -9.20 -12.38
N PHE A 107 -2.00 -8.52 -13.00
CA PHE A 107 -1.76 -7.36 -13.86
C PHE A 107 -0.84 -6.34 -13.18
N GLY A 108 0.30 -6.02 -13.84
CA GLY A 108 1.37 -5.22 -13.27
C GLY A 108 2.51 -6.02 -12.64
N GLY A 109 2.48 -7.37 -12.70
CA GLY A 109 3.53 -8.27 -12.23
C GLY A 109 4.41 -8.85 -13.33
N ILE A 110 5.44 -9.58 -12.91
CA ILE A 110 6.34 -10.33 -13.79
C ILE A 110 5.87 -11.78 -13.86
N PHE A 111 5.69 -12.30 -15.06
CA PHE A 111 5.23 -13.66 -15.33
C PHE A 111 6.38 -14.50 -15.86
N ASP A 112 6.67 -15.63 -15.21
CA ASP A 112 7.53 -16.67 -15.75
C ASP A 112 6.72 -17.49 -16.76
N LEU A 113 7.13 -17.48 -18.01
CA LEU A 113 6.51 -18.24 -19.11
C LEU A 113 7.20 -19.58 -19.35
N GLY A 114 8.24 -19.90 -18.58
CA GLY A 114 9.05 -21.09 -18.74
C GLY A 114 10.26 -20.87 -19.65
N THR A 115 10.87 -21.96 -20.10
CA THR A 115 12.05 -21.90 -20.96
C THR A 115 11.66 -21.63 -22.42
N ALA A 116 12.60 -21.06 -23.19
CA ALA A 116 12.40 -20.80 -24.62
C ALA A 116 11.99 -22.08 -25.38
N SER A 117 12.49 -23.25 -24.98
CA SER A 117 12.12 -24.56 -25.55
C SER A 117 10.69 -24.98 -25.24
N SER A 118 10.05 -24.38 -24.22
CA SER A 118 8.65 -24.67 -23.84
C SER A 118 7.64 -23.72 -24.50
N MET A 119 8.11 -22.74 -25.28
CA MET A 119 7.23 -21.83 -25.99
C MET A 119 6.38 -22.56 -27.05
N PRO A 120 5.17 -22.06 -27.38
CA PRO A 120 4.37 -22.61 -28.47
C PRO A 120 5.18 -22.71 -29.77
N GLU A 121 4.80 -23.64 -30.65
CA GLU A 121 5.39 -23.71 -31.98
C GLU A 121 5.13 -22.42 -32.80
N ILE A 122 6.01 -22.13 -33.76
CA ILE A 122 5.86 -20.97 -34.63
C ILE A 122 4.54 -21.04 -35.40
N GLY A 123 3.72 -20.00 -35.30
CA GLY A 123 2.39 -19.92 -35.94
C GLY A 123 1.32 -20.78 -35.27
N ALA A 124 1.56 -21.34 -34.08
CA ALA A 124 0.55 -22.06 -33.31
C ALA A 124 -0.58 -21.10 -32.87
N VAL A 125 -1.73 -21.68 -32.55
CA VAL A 125 -2.85 -20.93 -31.97
C VAL A 125 -2.38 -20.14 -30.74
N PRO A 126 -2.69 -18.84 -30.65
CA PRO A 126 -2.29 -18.01 -29.53
C PRO A 126 -2.72 -18.58 -28.18
N VAL A 127 -1.83 -18.56 -27.20
CA VAL A 127 -2.09 -19.04 -25.83
C VAL A 127 -2.58 -17.89 -24.98
N GLN A 128 -3.78 -18.04 -24.42
CA GLN A 128 -4.37 -17.02 -23.56
C GLN A 128 -3.85 -17.12 -22.11
N ASN A 129 -3.23 -16.05 -21.62
CA ASN A 129 -2.94 -15.88 -20.20
C ASN A 129 -4.00 -14.96 -19.58
N LEU A 130 -4.88 -15.53 -18.74
CA LEU A 130 -5.98 -14.77 -18.12
C LEU A 130 -5.49 -13.89 -16.98
N ASP A 131 -4.52 -14.36 -16.21
CA ASP A 131 -4.00 -13.68 -15.03
C ASP A 131 -3.17 -12.45 -15.42
N GLY A 132 -2.33 -12.58 -16.44
CA GLY A 132 -1.53 -11.49 -16.99
C GLY A 132 -2.26 -10.61 -18.01
N ALA A 133 -3.48 -11.01 -18.39
CA ALA A 133 -4.32 -10.31 -19.39
C ALA A 133 -3.64 -10.14 -20.75
N PHE A 134 -2.96 -11.16 -21.25
CA PHE A 134 -2.30 -11.14 -22.56
C PHE A 134 -2.50 -12.44 -23.35
N TRP A 135 -2.21 -12.34 -24.65
CA TRP A 135 -2.06 -13.49 -25.55
C TRP A 135 -0.57 -13.68 -25.81
N LEU A 136 -0.08 -14.91 -25.65
CA LEU A 136 1.26 -15.31 -26.05
C LEU A 136 1.20 -15.86 -27.47
N VAL A 137 1.99 -15.27 -28.35
CA VAL A 137 2.15 -15.68 -29.74
C VAL A 137 3.61 -15.95 -30.04
N ASN A 138 3.88 -16.88 -30.94
CA ASN A 138 5.22 -17.16 -31.44
C ASN A 138 5.23 -17.10 -32.97
N ASP A 139 5.99 -16.17 -33.50
CA ASP A 139 6.16 -15.92 -34.93
C ASP A 139 7.59 -16.24 -35.35
N PRO A 140 7.92 -16.29 -36.66
CA PRO A 140 9.28 -16.58 -37.13
C PRO A 140 10.37 -15.67 -36.57
N ASP A 141 10.02 -14.46 -36.15
CA ASP A 141 10.95 -13.47 -35.57
C ASP A 141 11.03 -13.55 -34.02
N GLY A 142 10.16 -14.33 -33.38
CA GLY A 142 10.15 -14.56 -31.93
C GLY A 142 8.78 -14.49 -31.27
N VAL A 143 8.78 -14.44 -29.93
CA VAL A 143 7.57 -14.42 -29.14
C VAL A 143 7.14 -13.01 -28.75
N ARG A 144 5.82 -12.83 -28.60
CA ARG A 144 5.18 -11.58 -28.13
C ARG A 144 4.10 -11.88 -27.07
N SER A 145 3.93 -10.97 -26.13
CA SER A 145 2.83 -10.95 -25.18
C SER A 145 1.88 -9.80 -25.53
N LEU A 146 0.86 -10.10 -26.35
CA LEU A 146 -0.09 -9.10 -26.84
C LEU A 146 -1.12 -8.78 -25.76
N TYR A 147 -1.24 -7.51 -25.36
CA TYR A 147 -2.23 -7.09 -24.37
C TYR A 147 -3.65 -7.32 -24.89
N ARG A 148 -4.50 -8.00 -24.10
CA ARG A 148 -5.86 -8.46 -24.52
C ARG A 148 -6.87 -7.37 -24.81
N VAL A 149 -6.48 -6.10 -24.73
CA VAL A 149 -7.38 -4.95 -24.89
C VAL A 149 -7.17 -4.31 -26.25
N CYS A 150 -8.26 -4.20 -27.00
CA CYS A 150 -8.28 -3.57 -28.32
C CYS A 150 -7.88 -2.09 -28.24
N THR A 151 -6.99 -1.67 -29.11
CA THR A 151 -6.44 -0.31 -29.17
C THR A 151 -7.45 0.74 -29.66
N HIS A 152 -8.66 0.33 -30.09
CA HIS A 152 -9.73 1.27 -30.43
C HIS A 152 -10.35 1.90 -29.17
N LEU A 153 -11.18 1.16 -28.44
CA LEU A 153 -11.92 1.65 -27.27
C LEU A 153 -11.93 0.67 -26.10
N GLY A 154 -10.93 -0.20 -26.00
CA GLY A 154 -10.72 -1.01 -24.83
C GLY A 154 -11.54 -2.29 -24.73
N CYS A 155 -12.20 -2.75 -25.80
CA CYS A 155 -12.88 -4.04 -25.80
C CYS A 155 -11.90 -5.21 -25.78
N LEU A 156 -12.29 -6.34 -25.24
CA LEU A 156 -11.52 -7.57 -25.37
C LEU A 156 -11.71 -8.14 -26.77
N TYR A 157 -10.64 -8.41 -27.48
CA TYR A 157 -10.63 -9.08 -28.76
C TYR A 157 -10.36 -10.57 -28.57
N GLU A 158 -10.68 -11.35 -29.59
CA GLU A 158 -10.58 -12.81 -29.58
C GLU A 158 -9.82 -13.32 -30.80
N TRP A 159 -9.13 -14.45 -30.62
CA TRP A 159 -8.59 -15.20 -31.74
C TRP A 159 -9.69 -15.92 -32.49
N LYS A 160 -9.65 -15.92 -33.80
CA LYS A 160 -10.59 -16.64 -34.67
C LYS A 160 -9.84 -17.66 -35.53
N ASP A 161 -9.97 -18.95 -35.20
CA ASP A 161 -9.30 -20.04 -35.91
C ASP A 161 -9.66 -20.08 -37.40
N GLN A 162 -10.91 -19.76 -37.74
CA GLN A 162 -11.40 -19.79 -39.14
C GLN A 162 -10.70 -18.77 -40.04
N THR A 163 -10.27 -17.66 -39.48
CA THR A 163 -9.64 -16.56 -40.21
C THR A 163 -8.17 -16.37 -39.83
N SER A 164 -7.67 -17.18 -38.87
CA SER A 164 -6.29 -17.12 -38.34
C SER A 164 -5.84 -15.72 -37.99
N ARG A 165 -6.72 -14.96 -37.27
CA ARG A 165 -6.44 -13.57 -36.88
C ARG A 165 -7.21 -13.20 -35.62
N PHE A 166 -6.81 -12.10 -35.01
CA PHE A 166 -7.53 -11.51 -33.91
C PHE A 166 -8.64 -10.58 -34.43
N GLU A 167 -9.85 -10.69 -33.85
CA GLU A 167 -10.99 -9.88 -34.21
C GLU A 167 -11.64 -9.26 -32.96
N CYS A 168 -11.91 -7.95 -33.02
CA CYS A 168 -12.60 -7.24 -31.96
C CYS A 168 -14.11 -7.24 -32.23
N PRO A 169 -14.95 -7.85 -31.38
CA PRO A 169 -16.37 -7.98 -31.63
C PRO A 169 -17.15 -6.65 -31.53
N CYS A 170 -16.57 -5.62 -30.90
CA CYS A 170 -17.28 -4.36 -30.67
C CYS A 170 -17.46 -3.54 -31.97
N HIS A 171 -16.37 -3.34 -32.72
CA HIS A 171 -16.38 -2.46 -33.90
C HIS A 171 -15.61 -3.05 -35.09
N GLY A 172 -15.25 -4.34 -35.02
CA GLY A 172 -14.70 -5.07 -36.15
C GLY A 172 -13.22 -4.76 -36.47
N SER A 173 -12.43 -4.19 -35.55
CA SER A 173 -10.97 -4.09 -35.77
C SER A 173 -10.37 -5.48 -35.84
N LYS A 174 -9.46 -5.69 -36.80
CA LYS A 174 -8.79 -6.95 -37.07
C LYS A 174 -7.29 -6.76 -37.03
N PHE A 175 -6.61 -7.81 -36.53
CA PHE A 175 -5.16 -7.79 -36.36
C PHE A 175 -4.61 -9.18 -36.77
N GLU A 176 -3.40 -9.16 -37.33
CA GLU A 176 -2.64 -10.36 -37.66
C GLU A 176 -2.29 -11.19 -36.42
N HIS A 177 -1.67 -12.37 -36.62
CA HIS A 177 -1.24 -13.23 -35.53
C HIS A 177 -0.21 -12.54 -34.62
N ASP A 178 0.67 -11.73 -35.15
CA ASP A 178 1.68 -10.93 -34.45
C ASP A 178 1.13 -9.63 -33.81
N GLY A 179 -0.16 -9.36 -33.96
CA GLY A 179 -0.83 -8.17 -33.45
C GLY A 179 -0.77 -6.96 -34.37
N GLN A 180 -0.24 -7.07 -35.59
CA GLN A 180 -0.26 -5.98 -36.57
C GLN A 180 -1.70 -5.67 -37.02
N PHE A 181 -1.98 -4.37 -37.24
CA PHE A 181 -3.29 -3.92 -37.69
C PHE A 181 -3.56 -4.32 -39.14
N ILE A 182 -4.76 -4.86 -39.39
CA ILE A 182 -5.25 -5.20 -40.72
C ILE A 182 -6.26 -4.14 -41.18
N GLU A 183 -7.37 -4.02 -40.45
CA GLU A 183 -8.50 -3.15 -40.82
C GLU A 183 -9.37 -2.80 -39.60
N GLY A 184 -10.19 -1.77 -39.72
CA GLY A 184 -11.15 -1.35 -38.72
C GLY A 184 -10.82 0.01 -38.10
N PRO A 185 -11.53 0.40 -37.03
CA PRO A 185 -11.36 1.74 -36.47
C PRO A 185 -10.19 1.86 -35.46
N ALA A 186 -9.41 0.83 -35.22
CA ALA A 186 -8.27 0.90 -34.31
C ALA A 186 -7.16 1.81 -34.90
N PRO A 187 -6.62 2.77 -34.12
CA PRO A 187 -5.65 3.74 -34.62
C PRO A 187 -4.21 3.21 -34.67
N ARG A 188 -3.95 2.01 -34.18
CA ARG A 188 -2.64 1.35 -34.14
C ARG A 188 -2.77 -0.15 -33.96
N SER A 189 -1.68 -0.85 -34.18
CA SER A 189 -1.52 -2.27 -33.89
C SER A 189 -1.75 -2.58 -32.40
N LEU A 190 -1.85 -3.83 -32.00
CA LEU A 190 -2.05 -4.22 -30.61
C LEU A 190 -0.88 -3.78 -29.73
N ASP A 191 -1.22 -3.31 -28.53
CA ASP A 191 -0.23 -3.07 -27.49
C ASP A 191 0.29 -4.42 -26.96
N GLN A 192 1.53 -4.44 -26.50
CA GLN A 192 2.16 -5.63 -25.92
C GLN A 192 2.81 -5.31 -24.59
N PHE A 193 3.14 -6.32 -23.83
CA PHE A 193 3.96 -6.14 -22.63
C PHE A 193 5.44 -6.35 -22.95
N ALA A 194 6.31 -5.68 -22.18
CA ALA A 194 7.74 -5.92 -22.28
C ALA A 194 8.05 -7.37 -21.92
N MET A 195 8.94 -7.98 -22.67
CA MET A 195 9.44 -9.33 -22.44
C MET A 195 10.95 -9.33 -22.43
N TYR A 196 11.52 -10.25 -21.68
CA TYR A 196 12.96 -10.47 -21.68
C TYR A 196 13.29 -11.95 -21.48
N SER A 197 14.46 -12.35 -21.98
CA SER A 197 15.04 -13.67 -21.74
C SER A 197 16.15 -13.58 -20.69
N GLU A 198 16.19 -14.55 -19.79
CA GLU A 198 17.18 -14.61 -18.71
C GLU A 198 17.82 -15.99 -18.64
N LYS A 199 19.14 -16.02 -18.48
CA LYS A 199 19.90 -17.22 -18.18
C LYS A 199 20.94 -16.97 -17.10
N ASN A 200 20.96 -17.80 -16.04
CA ASN A 200 21.88 -17.68 -14.90
C ASN A 200 21.87 -16.30 -14.22
N GLY A 201 20.71 -15.65 -14.12
CA GLY A 201 20.57 -14.33 -13.51
C GLY A 201 21.04 -13.17 -14.39
N GLN A 202 21.26 -13.40 -15.69
CA GLN A 202 21.62 -12.37 -16.66
C GLN A 202 20.55 -12.27 -17.75
N VAL A 203 20.06 -11.05 -17.97
CA VAL A 203 19.18 -10.73 -19.10
C VAL A 203 20.00 -10.80 -20.39
N MET A 204 19.51 -11.59 -21.35
CA MET A 204 20.17 -11.79 -22.63
C MET A 204 19.57 -10.91 -23.72
N ASP A 205 18.25 -10.97 -23.86
CA ASP A 205 17.49 -10.18 -24.82
C ASP A 205 16.31 -9.53 -24.09
N GLU A 206 15.94 -8.31 -24.47
CA GLU A 206 14.79 -7.56 -23.95
C GLU A 206 14.16 -6.75 -25.09
N ILE A 207 12.82 -6.75 -25.14
CA ILE A 207 12.08 -5.88 -26.07
C ILE A 207 11.71 -4.57 -25.37
N THR A 208 11.92 -3.47 -26.06
CA THR A 208 11.71 -2.12 -25.52
C THR A 208 10.71 -1.30 -26.30
N ALA A 209 10.31 -1.74 -27.49
CA ALA A 209 9.34 -1.08 -28.34
C ALA A 209 8.19 -2.00 -28.74
N GLY A 210 7.00 -1.41 -28.94
CA GLY A 210 5.84 -2.16 -29.40
C GLY A 210 6.01 -2.64 -30.85
N GLY A 211 5.55 -3.86 -31.12
CA GLY A 211 5.72 -4.54 -32.39
C GLY A 211 6.99 -5.38 -32.50
N GLU A 212 7.94 -5.23 -31.56
CA GLU A 212 9.13 -6.08 -31.52
C GLU A 212 8.80 -7.48 -30.99
N ALA A 213 9.51 -8.50 -31.48
CA ALA A 213 9.46 -9.85 -30.95
C ALA A 213 10.69 -10.14 -30.09
N LEU A 214 10.52 -10.94 -29.05
CA LEU A 214 11.65 -11.45 -28.28
C LEU A 214 12.21 -12.69 -29.00
N PRO A 215 13.47 -12.63 -29.51
CA PRO A 215 14.06 -13.77 -30.19
C PRO A 215 14.34 -14.91 -29.20
N LEU A 216 14.07 -16.15 -29.62
CA LEU A 216 14.36 -17.35 -28.83
C LEU A 216 15.75 -17.88 -29.18
N THR A 217 16.80 -17.15 -28.77
CA THR A 217 18.19 -17.44 -29.13
C THR A 217 18.77 -18.65 -28.39
N ASP A 218 18.41 -18.86 -27.14
CA ASP A 218 18.89 -19.96 -26.29
C ASP A 218 17.71 -20.78 -25.77
N PRO A 219 17.62 -22.07 -26.06
CA PRO A 219 16.49 -22.91 -25.66
C PRO A 219 16.34 -23.11 -24.15
N GLU A 220 17.40 -22.88 -23.38
CA GLU A 220 17.39 -23.02 -21.92
C GLU A 220 17.13 -21.69 -21.19
N ALA A 221 17.09 -20.55 -21.91
CA ALA A 221 16.78 -19.26 -21.31
C ALA A 221 15.32 -19.22 -20.83
N HIS A 222 15.08 -18.69 -19.63
CA HIS A 222 13.74 -18.40 -19.13
C HIS A 222 13.19 -17.15 -19.79
N ILE A 223 11.91 -17.21 -20.16
CA ILE A 223 11.19 -16.10 -20.80
C ILE A 223 10.24 -15.48 -19.79
N TRP A 224 10.34 -14.17 -19.66
CA TRP A 224 9.58 -13.39 -18.72
C TRP A 224 8.74 -12.34 -19.45
N ALA A 225 7.53 -12.11 -18.97
CA ALA A 225 6.66 -11.01 -19.41
C ALA A 225 6.41 -10.06 -18.24
N ASP A 226 6.75 -8.78 -18.40
CA ASP A 226 6.50 -7.72 -17.41
C ASP A 226 5.23 -6.96 -17.76
N THR A 227 4.10 -7.37 -17.18
CA THR A 227 2.80 -6.73 -17.42
C THR A 227 2.67 -5.33 -16.81
N GLY A 228 3.64 -4.91 -16.01
CA GLY A 228 3.76 -3.54 -15.52
C GLY A 228 4.30 -2.56 -16.58
N LYS A 229 4.97 -3.09 -17.62
CA LYS A 229 5.54 -2.30 -18.72
C LYS A 229 4.79 -2.54 -20.02
N LYS A 230 3.78 -1.73 -20.28
CA LYS A 230 3.03 -1.79 -21.53
C LYS A 230 3.72 -0.98 -22.63
N LEU A 231 4.02 -1.63 -23.76
CA LEU A 231 4.58 -1.05 -24.96
C LEU A 231 3.45 -0.79 -25.97
N LEU A 232 3.39 0.42 -26.51
CA LEU A 232 2.33 0.79 -27.46
C LEU A 232 2.63 0.20 -28.84
N GLY A 233 1.63 -0.42 -29.44
CA GLY A 233 1.72 -0.94 -30.81
C GLY A 233 2.04 0.17 -31.81
N PRO A 234 2.73 -0.16 -32.95
CA PRO A 234 3.01 0.79 -34.02
C PRO A 234 1.72 1.43 -34.55
N ALA A 235 1.81 2.70 -34.94
CA ALA A 235 0.70 3.41 -35.59
C ALA A 235 0.43 2.81 -36.98
N THR A 236 -0.86 2.87 -37.41
CA THR A 236 -1.35 2.37 -38.70
C THR A 236 -1.12 3.39 -39.81
#